data_8110f595e89026a36b7f3b1fb746d07c
#
_entry.id   8110f595e89026a36b7f3b1fb746d07c
#
_cell.length_a   1.000
_cell.length_b   1.000
_cell.length_c   1.000
_cell.angle_alpha   90.00
_cell.angle_beta   90.00
_cell.angle_gamma   90.00
#
_symmetry.space_group_name_H-M   'P 1'
#
loop_
_entity.id
_entity.type
_entity.pdbx_description
1 polymer ?
#
loop_
_entity_poly.entity_id
_entity_poly.type
_entity_poly.pdbx_seq_one_letter_code
_entity_poly.pdbx_strand_id
1 'polypeptide(L)'
;MNENEMAQVLALMNQYARILTELNDRHVVRTYNSPVGDFGEWLVAQKLGLTLERNSAKGLDAIGPDGLRYQIKCRWERNDHPTVNSRELSVIRNLDKNQFDYLIVVIFDRSFCIKEAYSIPHDIIQRYALYQRHVNGHILLADGPVLEDAAVENITHRLR
;
A
#
# COMPACT_ATOMS: atom_id res chain seq x y z
N MET A 1 -12.72 -27.64 18.66
CA MET A 1 -13.73 -26.76 18.03
C MET A 1 -14.99 -27.56 17.87
N ASN A 2 -16.09 -27.12 18.42
CA ASN A 2 -17.40 -27.82 18.34
C ASN A 2 -18.17 -27.34 17.08
N GLU A 3 -19.30 -28.01 16.77
CA GLU A 3 -20.11 -27.69 15.58
C GLU A 3 -20.63 -26.24 15.56
N ASN A 4 -20.97 -25.70 16.74
CA ASN A 4 -21.46 -24.31 16.86
C ASN A 4 -20.35 -23.29 16.58
N GLU A 5 -19.13 -23.54 17.06
CA GLU A 5 -17.96 -22.72 16.75
C GLU A 5 -17.63 -22.74 15.24
N MET A 6 -17.72 -23.93 14.63
CA MET A 6 -17.53 -24.06 13.17
C MET A 6 -18.57 -23.25 12.38
N ALA A 7 -19.84 -23.33 12.77
CA ALA A 7 -20.91 -22.55 12.12
C ALA A 7 -20.66 -21.04 12.26
N GLN A 8 -20.19 -20.57 13.40
CA GLN A 8 -19.84 -19.15 13.59
C GLN A 8 -18.66 -18.73 12.69
N VAL A 9 -17.64 -19.55 12.57
CA VAL A 9 -16.50 -19.27 11.66
C VAL A 9 -16.97 -19.18 10.21
N LEU A 10 -17.82 -20.11 9.76
CA LEU A 10 -18.40 -20.07 8.41
C LEU A 10 -19.25 -18.81 8.17
N ALA A 11 -20.02 -18.39 9.18
CA ALA A 11 -20.80 -17.15 9.10
C ALA A 11 -19.89 -15.90 8.92
N LEU A 12 -18.79 -15.84 9.66
CA LEU A 12 -17.80 -14.75 9.51
C LEU A 12 -17.15 -14.75 8.12
N MET A 13 -16.80 -15.92 7.59
CA MET A 13 -16.24 -16.04 6.23
C MET A 13 -17.25 -15.62 5.15
N ASN A 14 -18.53 -15.93 5.34
CA ASN A 14 -19.59 -15.47 4.44
C ASN A 14 -19.76 -13.93 4.49
N GLN A 15 -19.68 -13.34 5.68
CA GLN A 15 -19.72 -11.87 5.80
C GLN A 15 -18.53 -11.22 5.11
N TYR A 16 -17.33 -11.76 5.31
CA TYR A 16 -16.11 -11.26 4.64
C TYR A 16 -16.24 -11.32 3.12
N ALA A 17 -16.73 -12.45 2.58
CA ALA A 17 -16.97 -12.60 1.14
C ALA A 17 -17.96 -11.55 0.60
N ARG A 18 -19.05 -11.29 1.31
CA ARG A 18 -20.02 -10.25 0.95
C ARG A 18 -19.41 -8.85 0.97
N ILE A 19 -18.61 -8.54 1.99
CA ILE A 19 -17.90 -7.25 2.08
C ILE A 19 -16.95 -7.07 0.89
N LEU A 20 -16.16 -8.10 0.57
CA LEU A 20 -15.25 -8.03 -0.59
C LEU A 20 -16.01 -7.83 -1.91
N THR A 21 -17.14 -8.52 -2.10
CA THR A 21 -17.99 -8.35 -3.28
C THR A 21 -18.51 -6.92 -3.38
N GLU A 22 -19.05 -6.37 -2.30
CA GLU A 22 -19.54 -4.98 -2.24
C GLU A 22 -18.44 -3.96 -2.57
N LEU A 23 -17.22 -4.16 -2.04
CA LEU A 23 -16.07 -3.29 -2.34
C LEU A 23 -15.64 -3.39 -3.80
N ASN A 24 -15.72 -4.59 -4.38
CA ASN A 24 -15.42 -4.80 -5.79
C ASN A 24 -16.47 -4.13 -6.69
N ASP A 25 -17.76 -4.29 -6.40
CA ASP A 25 -18.86 -3.67 -7.15
C ASP A 25 -18.78 -2.13 -7.14
N ARG A 26 -18.28 -1.55 -6.04
CA ARG A 26 -17.99 -0.12 -5.91
C ARG A 26 -16.67 0.32 -6.53
N HIS A 27 -15.91 -0.58 -7.13
CA HIS A 27 -14.58 -0.35 -7.71
C HIS A 27 -13.53 0.17 -6.71
N VAL A 28 -13.71 -0.12 -5.42
CA VAL A 28 -12.75 0.21 -4.34
C VAL A 28 -11.60 -0.80 -4.33
N VAL A 29 -11.91 -2.08 -4.54
CA VAL A 29 -10.90 -3.14 -4.71
C VAL A 29 -11.06 -3.78 -6.10
N ARG A 30 -9.95 -4.26 -6.65
CA ARG A 30 -9.91 -4.88 -7.99
C ARG A 30 -9.71 -6.38 -7.93
N THR A 31 -9.30 -6.88 -6.77
CA THR A 31 -9.03 -8.30 -6.53
C THR A 31 -9.80 -8.79 -5.30
N TYR A 32 -9.89 -10.11 -5.16
CA TYR A 32 -10.44 -10.76 -3.97
C TYR A 32 -9.35 -11.17 -2.96
N ASN A 33 -8.15 -10.63 -3.10
CA ASN A 33 -7.06 -10.78 -2.15
C ASN A 33 -7.26 -9.88 -0.91
N SER A 34 -6.26 -9.79 -0.04
CA SER A 34 -6.28 -8.81 1.04
C SER A 34 -6.49 -7.39 0.47
N PRO A 35 -7.50 -6.64 0.93
CA PRO A 35 -7.89 -5.38 0.29
C PRO A 35 -6.91 -4.22 0.51
N VAL A 36 -5.88 -4.39 1.34
CA VAL A 36 -4.98 -3.30 1.77
C VAL A 36 -4.35 -2.56 0.60
N GLY A 37 -3.83 -3.28 -0.40
CA GLY A 37 -3.20 -2.70 -1.58
C GLY A 37 -4.21 -1.95 -2.44
N ASP A 38 -5.23 -2.65 -2.91
CA ASP A 38 -6.27 -2.10 -3.78
C ASP A 38 -6.97 -0.90 -3.13
N PHE A 39 -7.32 -1.01 -1.83
CA PHE A 39 -7.94 0.07 -1.08
C PHE A 39 -7.03 1.30 -0.98
N GLY A 40 -5.74 1.08 -0.69
CA GLY A 40 -4.77 2.16 -0.60
C GLY A 40 -4.55 2.88 -1.93
N GLU A 41 -4.43 2.14 -3.03
CA GLU A 41 -4.32 2.72 -4.38
C GLU A 41 -5.55 3.56 -4.72
N TRP A 42 -6.76 3.02 -4.50
CA TRP A 42 -8.01 3.73 -4.70
C TRP A 42 -8.08 5.01 -3.85
N LEU A 43 -7.78 4.92 -2.54
CA LEU A 43 -7.83 6.05 -1.62
C LEU A 43 -6.87 7.17 -2.01
N VAL A 44 -5.61 6.82 -2.31
CA VAL A 44 -4.59 7.78 -2.75
C VAL A 44 -5.02 8.46 -4.05
N ALA A 45 -5.52 7.67 -5.02
CA ALA A 45 -5.99 8.22 -6.28
C ALA A 45 -7.14 9.21 -6.08
N GLN A 46 -8.14 8.88 -5.25
CA GLN A 46 -9.26 9.78 -4.95
C GLN A 46 -8.81 11.06 -4.25
N LYS A 47 -7.93 10.95 -3.25
CA LYS A 47 -7.50 12.09 -2.44
C LYS A 47 -6.51 13.01 -3.15
N LEU A 48 -5.64 12.47 -4.01
CA LEU A 48 -4.64 13.25 -4.73
C LEU A 48 -5.03 13.58 -6.18
N GLY A 49 -6.21 13.12 -6.63
CA GLY A 49 -6.68 13.35 -8.01
C GLY A 49 -5.86 12.61 -9.06
N LEU A 50 -5.38 11.40 -8.72
CA LEU A 50 -4.59 10.59 -9.64
C LEU A 50 -5.48 9.67 -10.48
N THR A 51 -5.01 9.31 -11.66
CA THR A 51 -5.63 8.29 -12.51
C THR A 51 -4.92 6.97 -12.31
N LEU A 52 -5.65 5.95 -11.82
CA LEU A 52 -5.11 4.60 -11.64
C LEU A 52 -4.87 3.94 -12.99
N GLU A 53 -3.73 3.27 -13.14
CA GLU A 53 -3.44 2.40 -14.27
C GLU A 53 -4.27 1.11 -14.19
N ARG A 54 -4.83 0.68 -15.33
CA ARG A 54 -5.73 -0.50 -15.41
C ARG A 54 -5.06 -1.83 -15.16
N ASN A 55 -3.79 -1.94 -15.50
CA ASN A 55 -2.96 -3.09 -15.17
C ASN A 55 -1.79 -2.53 -14.40
N SER A 56 -1.49 -3.07 -13.23
CA SER A 56 -0.25 -2.76 -12.51
C SER A 56 0.94 -3.06 -13.43
N ALA A 57 1.10 -2.17 -14.42
CA ALA A 57 2.16 -2.23 -15.39
C ALA A 57 3.45 -2.01 -14.62
N LYS A 58 4.03 -3.12 -14.18
CA LYS A 58 5.40 -3.26 -13.69
C LYS A 58 5.97 -1.99 -13.01
N GLY A 59 5.42 -1.68 -11.82
CA GLY A 59 5.99 -0.62 -10.98
C GLY A 59 5.38 0.77 -11.14
N LEU A 60 4.26 0.90 -11.86
CA LEU A 60 3.47 2.11 -12.00
C LEU A 60 2.02 1.82 -11.61
N ASP A 61 1.48 2.53 -10.61
CA ASP A 61 0.13 2.32 -10.11
C ASP A 61 -0.82 3.47 -10.51
N ALA A 62 -0.30 4.70 -10.63
CA ALA A 62 -1.11 5.87 -10.97
C ALA A 62 -0.31 6.98 -11.65
N ILE A 63 -1.03 7.86 -12.38
CA ILE A 63 -0.48 9.06 -13.03
C ILE A 63 -1.24 10.29 -12.54
N GLY A 64 -0.49 11.34 -12.20
CA GLY A 64 -1.02 12.62 -11.82
C GLY A 64 -1.46 13.49 -13.02
N PRO A 65 -2.27 14.53 -12.80
CA PRO A 65 -2.68 15.46 -13.85
C PRO A 65 -1.51 16.25 -14.45
N ASP A 66 -0.38 16.32 -13.75
CA ASP A 66 0.89 16.90 -14.17
C ASP A 66 1.78 15.92 -14.94
N GLY A 67 1.33 14.67 -15.14
CA GLY A 67 2.07 13.61 -15.80
C GLY A 67 3.07 12.88 -14.91
N LEU A 68 3.19 13.23 -13.62
CA LEU A 68 4.04 12.51 -12.68
C LEU A 68 3.50 11.12 -12.42
N ARG A 69 4.41 10.16 -12.29
CA ARG A 69 4.13 8.73 -12.15
C ARG A 69 4.31 8.29 -10.71
N TYR A 70 3.36 7.54 -10.21
CA TYR A 70 3.32 7.14 -8.82
C TYR A 70 3.27 5.62 -8.67
N GLN A 71 4.13 5.08 -7.79
CA GLN A 71 3.95 3.77 -7.21
C GLN A 71 3.34 3.93 -5.81
N ILE A 72 2.44 3.03 -5.41
CA ILE A 72 1.73 3.11 -4.14
C ILE A 72 1.97 1.82 -3.36
N LYS A 73 2.42 1.95 -2.12
CA LYS A 73 2.67 0.82 -1.23
C LYS A 73 1.97 1.07 0.11
N CYS A 74 1.21 0.06 0.55
CA CYS A 74 0.43 0.17 1.77
C CYS A 74 0.84 -0.87 2.80
N ARG A 75 0.77 -0.49 4.06
CA ARG A 75 0.90 -1.39 5.20
C ARG A 75 -0.29 -1.24 6.14
N TRP A 76 -0.71 -2.35 6.68
CA TRP A 76 -1.78 -2.42 7.66
C TRP A 76 -1.19 -2.89 9.00
N GLU A 77 -1.12 -1.98 9.96
CA GLU A 77 -0.72 -2.28 11.34
C GLU A 77 -1.91 -2.87 12.10
N ARG A 78 -1.98 -4.21 12.13
CA ARG A 78 -3.13 -4.95 12.66
C ARG A 78 -3.12 -5.13 14.17
N ASN A 79 -1.96 -5.04 14.80
CA ASN A 79 -1.74 -5.34 16.20
C ASN A 79 -1.03 -4.22 16.92
N ASP A 80 -1.29 -4.12 18.21
CA ASP A 80 -0.52 -3.28 19.12
C ASP A 80 0.87 -3.88 19.46
N HIS A 81 1.18 -5.07 18.91
CA HIS A 81 2.45 -5.74 19.14
C HIS A 81 3.50 -5.29 18.14
N PRO A 82 4.58 -4.62 18.59
CA PRO A 82 5.55 -3.97 17.70
C PRO A 82 6.28 -4.94 16.76
N THR A 83 6.48 -6.21 17.14
CA THR A 83 7.17 -7.19 16.31
C THR A 83 6.33 -7.73 15.15
N VAL A 84 5.02 -7.49 15.14
CA VAL A 84 4.09 -7.95 14.09
C VAL A 84 3.79 -6.85 13.07
N ASN A 85 4.04 -5.60 13.42
CA ASN A 85 3.80 -4.45 12.58
C ASN A 85 5.07 -4.08 11.79
N SER A 86 5.49 -4.98 10.91
CA SER A 86 6.61 -4.67 10.01
C SER A 86 6.22 -3.54 9.06
N ARG A 87 7.07 -2.53 8.94
CA ARG A 87 6.99 -1.45 7.94
C ARG A 87 7.81 -1.76 6.69
N GLU A 88 8.26 -2.98 6.56
CA GLU A 88 8.89 -3.47 5.33
C GLU A 88 7.86 -3.48 4.20
N LEU A 89 8.12 -2.74 3.14
CA LEU A 89 7.23 -2.66 1.98
C LEU A 89 7.37 -3.90 1.10
N SER A 90 6.35 -4.20 0.32
CA SER A 90 6.44 -5.23 -0.71
C SER A 90 7.51 -4.86 -1.74
N VAL A 91 8.11 -5.87 -2.36
CA VAL A 91 9.24 -5.72 -3.27
C VAL A 91 9.02 -4.64 -4.36
N ILE A 92 10.03 -3.82 -4.56
CA ILE A 92 10.13 -2.84 -5.65
C ILE A 92 11.03 -3.45 -6.72
N ARG A 93 10.44 -3.78 -7.88
CA ARG A 93 11.17 -4.37 -9.01
C ARG A 93 11.59 -3.30 -9.99
N ASN A 94 12.69 -3.56 -10.70
CA ASN A 94 13.21 -2.68 -11.76
C ASN A 94 13.38 -1.23 -11.29
N LEU A 95 13.87 -1.04 -10.08
CA LEU A 95 14.09 0.29 -9.50
C LEU A 95 15.05 1.14 -10.35
N ASP A 96 16.00 0.48 -11.05
CA ASP A 96 16.95 1.07 -12.00
C ASP A 96 16.31 1.62 -13.29
N LYS A 97 15.05 1.24 -13.60
CA LYS A 97 14.37 1.62 -14.84
C LYS A 97 13.51 2.89 -14.71
N ASN A 98 13.55 3.57 -13.58
CA ASN A 98 12.82 4.82 -13.33
C ASN A 98 11.34 4.75 -13.79
N GLN A 99 10.62 3.70 -13.40
CA GLN A 99 9.24 3.48 -13.84
C GLN A 99 8.23 4.41 -13.15
N PHE A 100 8.61 5.02 -12.03
CA PHE A 100 7.82 6.00 -11.28
C PHE A 100 8.71 7.16 -10.82
N ASP A 101 8.11 8.30 -10.52
CA ASP A 101 8.79 9.50 -10.04
C ASP A 101 8.71 9.61 -8.51
N TYR A 102 7.58 9.13 -7.94
CA TYR A 102 7.35 9.12 -6.49
C TYR A 102 6.77 7.79 -6.03
N LEU A 103 7.19 7.36 -4.85
CA LEU A 103 6.54 6.29 -4.09
C LEU A 103 5.66 6.93 -3.02
N ILE A 104 4.36 6.63 -3.05
CA ILE A 104 3.44 6.95 -1.96
C ILE A 104 3.38 5.75 -1.02
N VAL A 105 3.73 5.98 0.24
CA VAL A 105 3.61 5.00 1.31
C VAL A 105 2.43 5.37 2.19
N VAL A 106 1.53 4.42 2.45
CA VAL A 106 0.41 4.60 3.38
C VAL A 106 0.45 3.55 4.46
N ILE A 107 0.45 3.99 5.69
CA ILE A 107 0.35 3.13 6.88
C ILE A 107 -1.06 3.27 7.44
N PHE A 108 -1.82 2.19 7.42
CA PHE A 108 -3.14 2.11 8.06
C PHE A 108 -3.03 1.56 9.47
N ASP A 109 -3.85 2.07 10.37
CA ASP A 109 -4.08 1.46 11.67
C ASP A 109 -4.99 0.22 11.55
N ARG A 110 -5.29 -0.45 12.69
CA ARG A 110 -6.13 -1.65 12.75
C ARG A 110 -7.55 -1.47 12.19
N SER A 111 -8.05 -0.23 12.13
CA SER A 111 -9.39 0.12 11.65
C SER A 111 -9.40 0.64 10.20
N PHE A 112 -8.29 0.49 9.46
CA PHE A 112 -8.07 1.06 8.13
C PHE A 112 -8.14 2.60 8.09
N CYS A 113 -7.97 3.28 9.24
CA CYS A 113 -7.73 4.71 9.25
C CYS A 113 -6.28 5.01 8.89
N ILE A 114 -6.03 6.13 8.21
CA ILE A 114 -4.68 6.55 7.86
C ILE A 114 -3.94 6.95 9.12
N LYS A 115 -2.90 6.21 9.48
CA LYS A 115 -1.98 6.55 10.56
C LYS A 115 -0.93 7.54 10.09
N GLU A 116 -0.24 7.20 9.02
CA GLU A 116 0.83 8.00 8.42
C GLU A 116 0.83 7.79 6.90
N ALA A 117 1.25 8.83 6.16
CA ALA A 117 1.49 8.72 4.73
C ALA A 117 2.64 9.62 4.30
N TYR A 118 3.44 9.14 3.34
CA TYR A 118 4.65 9.81 2.86
C TYR A 118 4.73 9.77 1.34
N SER A 119 5.25 10.85 0.77
CA SER A 119 5.66 10.94 -0.63
C SER A 119 7.19 10.92 -0.69
N ILE A 120 7.75 9.91 -1.32
CA ILE A 120 9.19 9.65 -1.35
C ILE A 120 9.67 9.73 -2.80
N PRO A 121 10.58 10.65 -3.16
CA PRO A 121 11.16 10.72 -4.49
C PRO A 121 11.91 9.44 -4.87
N HIS A 122 11.93 9.10 -6.15
CA HIS A 122 12.55 7.89 -6.67
C HIS A 122 14.05 7.76 -6.31
N ASP A 123 14.81 8.86 -6.37
CA ASP A 123 16.24 8.86 -6.04
C ASP A 123 16.50 8.59 -4.55
N ILE A 124 15.57 8.99 -3.68
CA ILE A 124 15.61 8.65 -2.25
C ILE A 124 15.37 7.16 -2.05
N ILE A 125 14.43 6.56 -2.81
CA ILE A 125 14.24 5.10 -2.76
C ILE A 125 15.53 4.37 -3.14
N GLN A 126 16.20 4.79 -4.21
CA GLN A 126 17.47 4.19 -4.66
C GLN A 126 18.56 4.26 -3.58
N ARG A 127 18.55 5.30 -2.75
CA ARG A 127 19.53 5.50 -1.67
C ARG A 127 19.31 4.57 -0.48
N TYR A 128 18.06 4.31 -0.10
CA TYR A 128 17.72 3.61 1.13
C TYR A 128 17.23 2.18 0.93
N ALA A 129 16.71 1.82 -0.26
CA ALA A 129 16.22 0.47 -0.50
C ALA A 129 17.39 -0.52 -0.72
N LEU A 130 17.25 -1.71 -0.14
CA LEU A 130 18.25 -2.76 -0.21
C LEU A 130 17.84 -3.83 -1.23
N TYR A 131 18.74 -4.15 -2.17
CA TYR A 131 18.51 -5.24 -3.10
C TYR A 131 18.52 -6.59 -2.39
N GLN A 132 17.47 -7.37 -2.62
CA GLN A 132 17.32 -8.72 -2.08
C GLN A 132 17.27 -9.75 -3.21
N ARG A 133 18.30 -10.60 -3.29
CA ARG A 133 18.46 -11.56 -4.37
C ARG A 133 17.32 -12.57 -4.47
N HIS A 134 16.82 -13.05 -3.32
CA HIS A 134 15.78 -14.09 -3.27
C HIS A 134 14.42 -13.62 -3.80
N VAL A 135 14.11 -12.32 -3.76
CA VAL A 135 12.89 -11.74 -4.33
C VAL A 135 13.12 -11.01 -5.65
N ASN A 136 14.37 -10.96 -6.11
CA ASN A 136 14.80 -10.25 -7.31
C ASN A 136 14.27 -8.81 -7.36
N GLY A 137 14.57 -8.02 -6.33
CA GLY A 137 14.12 -6.65 -6.24
C GLY A 137 14.60 -5.96 -4.98
N HIS A 138 14.17 -4.74 -4.78
CA HIS A 138 14.55 -3.90 -3.65
C HIS A 138 13.47 -3.92 -2.59
N ILE A 139 13.90 -3.93 -1.34
CA ILE A 139 13.05 -3.81 -0.17
C ILE A 139 13.33 -2.48 0.50
N LEU A 140 12.30 -1.73 0.82
CA LEU A 140 12.36 -0.50 1.60
C LEU A 140 11.66 -0.70 2.93
N LEU A 141 12.33 -0.33 4.01
CA LEU A 141 11.71 -0.21 5.32
C LEU A 141 11.17 1.23 5.47
N ALA A 142 9.85 1.38 5.55
CA ALA A 142 9.21 2.69 5.71
C ALA A 142 9.26 3.15 7.18
N ASP A 143 10.48 3.32 7.69
CA ASP A 143 10.77 3.73 9.06
C ASP A 143 12.17 4.35 9.16
N GLY A 144 12.42 5.12 10.23
CA GLY A 144 13.72 5.68 10.53
C GLY A 144 14.31 6.58 9.44
N PRO A 145 15.57 6.37 9.04
CA PRO A 145 16.33 7.35 8.25
C PRO A 145 15.70 7.77 6.94
N VAL A 146 14.98 6.89 6.25
CA VAL A 146 14.32 7.26 4.98
C VAL A 146 13.22 8.29 5.19
N LEU A 147 12.46 8.18 6.29
CA LEU A 147 11.37 9.12 6.60
C LEU A 147 11.87 10.45 7.18
N GLU A 148 13.13 10.49 7.65
CA GLU A 148 13.80 11.68 8.16
C GLU A 148 14.54 12.46 7.07
N ASP A 149 14.66 11.90 5.85
CA ASP A 149 15.29 12.58 4.73
C ASP A 149 14.50 13.83 4.35
N ALA A 150 15.19 14.97 4.20
CA ALA A 150 14.57 16.27 3.92
C ALA A 150 13.78 16.33 2.60
N ALA A 151 14.02 15.41 1.67
CA ALA A 151 13.28 15.31 0.40
C ALA A 151 11.98 14.51 0.54
N VAL A 152 11.75 13.84 1.67
CA VAL A 152 10.52 13.07 1.93
C VAL A 152 9.46 13.96 2.56
N GLU A 153 8.28 13.99 1.94
CA GLU A 153 7.16 14.76 2.42
C GLU A 153 6.18 13.89 3.22
N ASN A 154 5.83 14.32 4.43
CA ASN A 154 4.71 13.73 5.16
C ASN A 154 3.40 14.30 4.62
N ILE A 155 2.64 13.49 3.90
CA ILE A 155 1.39 13.85 3.25
C ILE A 155 0.15 13.32 4.00
N THR A 156 0.29 12.90 5.25
CA THR A 156 -0.81 12.32 6.05
C THR A 156 -2.05 13.21 6.04
N HIS A 157 -1.87 14.53 6.18
CA HIS A 157 -2.96 15.51 6.20
C HIS A 157 -3.71 15.62 4.87
N ARG A 158 -3.06 15.29 3.75
CA ARG A 158 -3.68 15.33 2.41
C ARG A 158 -4.57 14.13 2.12
N LEU A 159 -4.35 13.03 2.83
CA LEU A 159 -5.08 11.78 2.63
C LEU A 159 -6.22 11.56 3.65
N ARG A 160 -6.20 12.27 4.79
CA ARG A 160 -7.25 12.25 5.81
C ARG A 160 -8.52 13.04 5.47
#